data_d05b2ec36e29de5b50022527539917c5
#
_entry.id   d05b2ec36e29de5b50022527539917c5
#
_cell.length_a   1.000
_cell.length_b   1.000
_cell.length_c   1.000
_cell.angle_alpha   90.00
_cell.angle_beta   90.00
_cell.angle_gamma   90.00
#
_symmetry.space_group_name_H-M   'P 1'
#
loop_
_entity.id
_entity.type
_entity.pdbx_description
1 polymer ?
#
loop_
_entity_poly.entity_id
_entity_poly.type
_entity_poly.pdbx_seq_one_letter_code
_entity_poly.pdbx_strand_id
1 'polypeptide(L)'
;LSXXXXQGDDGMEIILEYLKSVLFGIVQGITEWLPISSTGHLILLNQFTPLTVAADPARNQEFFDMFKVLIQFGSILAVVVLYFHKLNPFSPKKTEREKKNTFSLWGKVLVASVPAGIIGILFNDVIDSVLSTPYVIAATLILYGVLFLILESRNKQPKVKKFSELTYQMALLIGVCQMLALIPGTSRSGATILGAVFLGCSRFVAAEFSFFLAIPAMLGASGVKILIFLVEGGGFSGPXXXVFCW
;
A
#
# COMPACT_ATOMS: atom_id res chain seq x y z
N LEU A 1 38.82 16.49 24.71
CA LEU A 1 38.73 15.14 24.15
C LEU A 1 37.33 14.53 24.31
N SER A 2 36.65 14.81 25.34
CA SER A 2 35.26 14.31 25.55
C SER A 2 34.17 14.91 24.61
N UNK A 3 34.32 16.00 24.28
CA UNK A 3 33.44 16.69 23.40
C UNK A 3 33.52 16.18 21.98
N UNK A 4 34.51 15.84 21.74
CA UNK A 4 34.71 15.33 20.45
C UNK A 4 34.18 13.93 20.32
N UNK A 5 34.24 13.46 21.18
CA UNK A 5 33.72 12.16 21.24
C UNK A 5 32.19 12.16 21.22
N UNK A 6 31.78 12.96 21.67
CA UNK A 6 30.38 13.13 21.66
C UNK A 6 29.86 13.52 20.31
N GLN A 7 30.46 14.28 19.61
CA GLN A 7 30.10 14.69 18.25
C GLN A 7 30.34 13.60 17.21
N GLY A 8 31.29 12.78 17.39
CA GLY A 8 31.56 11.65 16.47
C GLY A 8 30.53 10.52 16.63
N ASP A 9 30.06 10.33 17.84
CA ASP A 9 29.04 9.31 18.18
C ASP A 9 27.66 9.74 17.61
N ASP A 10 27.32 11.01 17.78
CA ASP A 10 26.06 11.59 17.23
C ASP A 10 26.03 11.48 15.69
N GLY A 11 27.17 11.75 15.03
CA GLY A 11 27.28 11.64 13.57
C GLY A 11 27.10 10.21 13.07
N MET A 12 27.68 9.25 13.77
CA MET A 12 27.57 7.82 13.42
C MET A 12 26.11 7.33 13.62
N GLU A 13 25.46 7.72 14.69
CA GLU A 13 24.05 7.38 14.96
C GLU A 13 23.13 7.93 13.85
N ILE A 14 23.33 9.18 13.47
CA ILE A 14 22.54 9.82 12.39
C ILE A 14 22.71 9.05 11.07
N ILE A 15 23.95 8.71 10.72
CA ILE A 15 24.24 7.94 9.49
C ILE A 15 23.53 6.57 9.54
N LEU A 16 23.57 5.91 10.69
CA LEU A 16 22.93 4.60 10.88
C LEU A 16 21.40 4.71 10.67
N GLU A 17 20.75 5.77 11.22
CA GLU A 17 19.31 5.97 11.06
C GLU A 17 18.95 6.27 9.59
N TYR A 18 19.80 7.00 8.85
CA TYR A 18 19.60 7.18 7.41
C TYR A 18 19.73 5.85 6.65
N LEU A 19 20.70 5.02 6.98
CA LEU A 19 20.89 3.71 6.34
C LEU A 19 19.69 2.78 6.62
N LYS A 20 19.18 2.79 7.86
CA LYS A 20 17.96 2.05 8.23
C LYS A 20 16.77 2.56 7.40
N SER A 21 16.62 3.89 7.29
CA SER A 21 15.52 4.50 6.51
C SER A 21 15.57 4.08 5.04
N VAL A 22 16.77 4.03 4.46
CA VAL A 22 16.97 3.53 3.08
C VAL A 22 16.58 2.06 2.99
N LEU A 23 16.98 1.24 3.97
CA LEU A 23 16.62 -0.18 4.00
C LEU A 23 15.11 -0.37 4.05
N PHE A 24 14.41 0.39 4.92
CA PHE A 24 12.95 0.39 4.99
C PHE A 24 12.31 0.76 3.65
N GLY A 25 12.84 1.79 2.99
CA GLY A 25 12.37 2.22 1.67
C GLY A 25 12.54 1.13 0.60
N ILE A 26 13.67 0.42 0.62
CA ILE A 26 13.94 -0.70 -0.30
C ILE A 26 12.94 -1.84 -0.03
N VAL A 27 12.77 -2.24 1.24
CA VAL A 27 11.84 -3.31 1.62
C VAL A 27 10.42 -2.92 1.21
N GLN A 28 9.99 -1.69 1.48
CA GLN A 28 8.68 -1.17 1.05
C GLN A 28 8.53 -1.25 -0.47
N GLY A 29 9.51 -0.74 -1.21
CA GLY A 29 9.46 -0.70 -2.68
C GLY A 29 9.37 -2.08 -3.33
N ILE A 30 9.95 -3.10 -2.69
CA ILE A 30 9.86 -4.48 -3.17
C ILE A 30 8.53 -5.13 -2.75
N THR A 31 8.20 -5.04 -1.46
CA THR A 31 7.07 -5.81 -0.88
C THR A 31 5.70 -5.22 -1.21
N GLU A 32 5.61 -3.93 -1.54
CA GLU A 32 4.33 -3.28 -1.86
C GLU A 32 3.68 -3.90 -3.10
N TRP A 33 4.48 -4.25 -4.10
CA TRP A 33 3.98 -4.74 -5.38
C TRP A 33 3.85 -6.26 -5.43
N LEU A 34 4.45 -6.93 -4.45
CA LEU A 34 4.28 -8.36 -4.25
C LEU A 34 3.09 -8.60 -3.31
N PRO A 35 2.34 -9.69 -3.49
CA PRO A 35 1.18 -9.96 -2.64
C PRO A 35 1.55 -10.60 -1.29
N ILE A 36 2.50 -9.97 -0.55
CA ILE A 36 3.13 -10.53 0.65
C ILE A 36 3.04 -9.62 1.89
N SER A 37 2.24 -8.56 1.82
CA SER A 37 2.02 -7.57 2.90
C SER A 37 3.27 -6.76 3.26
N SER A 38 3.46 -5.63 2.61
CA SER A 38 4.53 -4.66 2.92
C SER A 38 4.48 -4.22 4.38
N THR A 39 3.29 -3.92 4.90
CA THR A 39 3.12 -3.50 6.30
C THR A 39 3.65 -4.56 7.26
N GLY A 40 3.35 -5.84 7.03
CA GLY A 40 3.87 -6.94 7.84
C GLY A 40 5.40 -6.98 7.84
N HIS A 41 6.01 -6.80 6.67
CA HIS A 41 7.48 -6.80 6.53
C HIS A 41 8.11 -5.59 7.25
N LEU A 42 7.50 -4.40 7.13
CA LEU A 42 8.02 -3.20 7.80
C LEU A 42 7.92 -3.31 9.32
N ILE A 43 6.81 -3.85 9.84
CA ILE A 43 6.63 -4.08 11.28
C ILE A 43 7.71 -5.06 11.77
N LEU A 44 7.89 -6.16 11.04
CA LEU A 44 8.91 -7.16 11.40
C LEU A 44 10.31 -6.56 11.35
N LEU A 45 10.64 -5.81 10.30
CA LEU A 45 11.93 -5.15 10.17
C LEU A 45 12.18 -4.19 11.34
N ASN A 46 11.14 -3.43 11.75
CA ASN A 46 11.26 -2.48 12.86
C ASN A 46 11.51 -3.17 14.21
N GLN A 47 11.12 -4.44 14.37
CA GLN A 47 11.44 -5.22 15.58
C GLN A 47 12.95 -5.53 15.68
N PHE A 48 13.61 -5.76 14.54
CA PHE A 48 15.04 -6.10 14.49
C PHE A 48 15.93 -4.87 14.33
N THR A 49 15.44 -3.85 13.64
CA THR A 49 16.20 -2.62 13.36
C THR A 49 15.29 -1.40 13.62
N PRO A 50 14.99 -1.12 14.90
CA PRO A 50 14.06 -0.01 15.21
C PRO A 50 14.63 1.33 14.73
N LEU A 51 13.75 2.16 14.18
CA LEU A 51 14.06 3.56 13.86
C LEU A 51 13.97 4.36 15.16
N THR A 52 15.07 5.00 15.52
CA THR A 52 15.22 5.73 16.80
C THR A 52 15.57 7.18 16.51
N VAL A 53 14.56 8.04 16.45
CA VAL A 53 14.70 9.48 16.14
C VAL A 53 14.58 10.35 17.38
N ALA A 54 14.16 9.78 18.51
CA ALA A 54 13.95 10.48 19.76
C ALA A 54 14.22 9.54 20.95
N ALA A 55 14.49 10.12 22.11
CA ALA A 55 14.65 9.36 23.35
C ALA A 55 13.33 8.75 23.84
N ASP A 56 12.19 9.33 23.42
CA ASP A 56 10.85 8.89 23.81
C ASP A 56 10.35 7.77 22.86
N PRO A 57 10.07 6.56 23.37
CA PRO A 57 9.54 5.47 22.54
C PRO A 57 8.22 5.80 21.84
N ALA A 58 7.35 6.61 22.46
CA ALA A 58 6.07 7.02 21.85
C ALA A 58 6.31 7.83 20.59
N ARG A 59 7.28 8.76 20.62
CA ARG A 59 7.67 9.56 19.45
C ARG A 59 8.28 8.72 18.34
N ASN A 60 9.04 7.69 18.68
CA ASN A 60 9.62 6.77 17.70
C ASN A 60 8.51 5.99 16.99
N GLN A 61 7.46 5.58 17.72
CA GLN A 61 6.32 4.89 17.11
C GLN A 61 5.52 5.84 16.18
N GLU A 62 5.25 7.05 16.62
CA GLU A 62 4.59 8.07 15.78
C GLU A 62 5.39 8.37 14.52
N PHE A 63 6.71 8.53 14.65
CA PHE A 63 7.61 8.72 13.51
C PHE A 63 7.52 7.53 12.55
N PHE A 64 7.59 6.31 13.07
CA PHE A 64 7.52 5.10 12.26
C PHE A 64 6.21 5.01 11.47
N ASP A 65 5.09 5.37 12.11
CA ASP A 65 3.76 5.34 11.47
C ASP A 65 3.67 6.37 10.34
N MET A 66 4.17 7.59 10.56
CA MET A 66 4.24 8.61 9.49
C MET A 66 5.22 8.19 8.39
N PHE A 67 6.38 7.66 8.77
CA PHE A 67 7.42 7.20 7.83
C PHE A 67 6.89 6.12 6.89
N LYS A 68 6.11 5.15 7.40
CA LYS A 68 5.45 4.14 6.56
C LYS A 68 4.61 4.79 5.46
N VAL A 69 3.83 5.82 5.82
CA VAL A 69 2.99 6.54 4.85
C VAL A 69 3.85 7.22 3.77
N LEU A 70 4.96 7.83 4.17
CA LEU A 70 5.85 8.52 3.23
C LEU A 70 6.50 7.56 2.23
N ILE A 71 7.01 6.41 2.69
CA ILE A 71 7.66 5.44 1.79
C ILE A 71 6.62 4.71 0.91
N GLN A 72 5.38 4.54 1.38
CA GLN A 72 4.26 4.08 0.54
C GLN A 72 3.99 5.07 -0.60
N PHE A 73 4.02 6.37 -0.31
CA PHE A 73 3.85 7.40 -1.33
C PHE A 73 4.95 7.30 -2.41
N GLY A 74 6.20 7.01 -2.00
CA GLY A 74 7.30 6.74 -2.93
C GLY A 74 6.98 5.58 -3.87
N SER A 75 6.38 4.51 -3.36
CA SER A 75 5.96 3.35 -4.17
C SER A 75 4.90 3.76 -5.21
N ILE A 76 3.91 4.59 -4.84
CA ILE A 76 2.90 5.10 -5.79
C ILE A 76 3.58 5.90 -6.90
N LEU A 77 4.51 6.79 -6.55
CA LEU A 77 5.23 7.61 -7.53
C LEU A 77 5.98 6.72 -8.53
N ALA A 78 6.56 5.61 -8.07
CA ALA A 78 7.25 4.66 -8.96
C ALA A 78 6.29 4.11 -10.03
N VAL A 79 5.06 3.72 -9.64
CA VAL A 79 4.05 3.24 -10.61
C VAL A 79 3.64 4.36 -11.57
N VAL A 80 3.41 5.57 -11.06
CA VAL A 80 3.03 6.71 -11.92
C VAL A 80 4.13 6.99 -12.96
N VAL A 81 5.41 6.93 -12.55
CA VAL A 81 6.54 7.17 -13.44
C VAL A 81 6.68 6.03 -14.46
N LEU A 82 6.70 4.77 -13.99
CA LEU A 82 6.90 3.60 -14.87
C LEU A 82 5.77 3.44 -15.88
N TYR A 83 4.53 3.72 -15.47
CA TYR A 83 3.35 3.57 -16.32
C TYR A 83 2.82 4.91 -16.84
N PHE A 84 3.64 5.99 -16.77
CA PHE A 84 3.20 7.36 -17.11
C PHE A 84 2.49 7.41 -18.47
N HIS A 85 3.11 6.82 -19.50
CA HIS A 85 2.52 6.84 -20.86
C HIS A 85 1.18 6.11 -20.89
N LYS A 86 1.07 4.97 -20.19
CA LYS A 86 -0.16 4.17 -20.12
C LYS A 86 -1.28 4.91 -19.35
N LEU A 87 -0.93 5.62 -18.28
CA LEU A 87 -1.86 6.29 -17.37
C LEU A 87 -2.28 7.69 -17.85
N ASN A 88 -1.45 8.36 -18.68
CA ASN A 88 -1.71 9.73 -19.15
C ASN A 88 -2.64 9.72 -20.38
N PRO A 89 -3.92 10.14 -20.23
CA PRO A 89 -4.85 10.20 -21.38
C PRO A 89 -4.57 11.37 -22.33
N PHE A 90 -3.77 12.34 -21.89
CA PHE A 90 -3.52 13.58 -22.66
C PHE A 90 -2.25 13.50 -23.50
N SER A 91 -1.58 12.35 -23.54
CA SER A 91 -0.34 12.18 -24.29
C SER A 91 -0.57 12.43 -25.80
N PRO A 92 0.19 13.35 -26.43
CA PRO A 92 0.02 13.62 -27.87
C PRO A 92 0.45 12.42 -28.74
N LYS A 93 1.21 11.48 -28.17
CA LYS A 93 1.65 10.26 -28.89
C LYS A 93 0.55 9.19 -28.97
N LYS A 94 -0.58 9.38 -28.27
CA LYS A 94 -1.68 8.40 -28.24
C LYS A 94 -2.69 8.68 -29.35
N THR A 95 -3.15 7.61 -29.98
CA THR A 95 -4.33 7.65 -30.87
C THR A 95 -5.60 7.90 -30.04
N GLU A 96 -6.67 8.36 -30.69
CA GLU A 96 -7.97 8.59 -30.03
C GLU A 96 -8.52 7.31 -29.37
N ARG A 97 -8.29 6.17 -29.98
CA ARG A 97 -8.66 4.87 -29.40
C ARG A 97 -7.89 4.57 -28.10
N GLU A 98 -6.61 4.87 -28.07
CA GLU A 98 -5.77 4.68 -26.88
C GLU A 98 -6.15 5.65 -25.76
N LYS A 99 -6.48 6.90 -26.10
CA LYS A 99 -6.98 7.88 -25.11
C LYS A 99 -8.27 7.37 -24.47
N LYS A 100 -9.23 6.92 -25.30
CA LYS A 100 -10.50 6.35 -24.84
C LYS A 100 -10.27 5.13 -23.91
N ASN A 101 -9.32 4.26 -24.28
CA ASN A 101 -8.95 3.11 -23.44
C ASN A 101 -8.37 3.54 -22.10
N THR A 102 -7.56 4.61 -22.08
CA THR A 102 -6.99 5.17 -20.85
C THR A 102 -8.09 5.75 -19.94
N PHE A 103 -9.04 6.49 -20.52
CA PHE A 103 -10.19 7.00 -19.75
C PHE A 103 -11.03 5.84 -19.19
N SER A 104 -11.27 4.80 -19.99
CA SER A 104 -11.98 3.60 -19.54
C SER A 104 -11.22 2.89 -18.40
N LEU A 105 -9.89 2.83 -18.49
CA LEU A 105 -9.05 2.26 -17.41
C LEU A 105 -9.24 3.05 -16.11
N TRP A 106 -9.14 4.39 -16.16
CA TRP A 106 -9.35 5.24 -14.99
C TRP A 106 -10.76 5.11 -14.42
N GLY A 107 -11.78 5.03 -15.30
CA GLY A 107 -13.16 4.78 -14.87
C GLY A 107 -13.29 3.47 -14.10
N LYS A 108 -12.64 2.39 -14.57
CA LYS A 108 -12.63 1.09 -13.87
C LYS A 108 -11.89 1.16 -12.54
N VAL A 109 -10.76 1.89 -12.50
CA VAL A 109 -9.99 2.10 -11.26
C VAL A 109 -10.84 2.84 -10.23
N LEU A 110 -11.53 3.92 -10.64
CA LEU A 110 -12.39 4.69 -9.75
C LEU A 110 -13.54 3.83 -9.21
N VAL A 111 -14.23 3.10 -10.10
CA VAL A 111 -15.33 2.20 -9.70
C VAL A 111 -14.83 1.14 -8.70
N ALA A 112 -13.64 0.57 -8.94
CA ALA A 112 -13.06 -0.43 -8.04
C ALA A 112 -12.60 0.18 -6.70
N SER A 113 -12.33 1.50 -6.65
CA SER A 113 -11.92 2.15 -5.40
C SER A 113 -13.09 2.42 -4.46
N VAL A 114 -14.31 2.52 -4.99
CA VAL A 114 -15.50 2.95 -4.23
C VAL A 114 -15.82 2.01 -3.05
N PRO A 115 -15.90 0.67 -3.22
CA PRO A 115 -16.29 -0.19 -2.08
C PRO A 115 -15.36 -0.07 -0.88
N ALA A 116 -14.05 -0.19 -1.11
CA ALA A 116 -13.06 -0.09 -0.02
C ALA A 116 -13.02 1.33 0.57
N GLY A 117 -13.20 2.36 -0.27
CA GLY A 117 -13.26 3.75 0.19
C GLY A 117 -14.44 4.00 1.12
N ILE A 118 -15.62 3.54 0.76
CA ILE A 118 -16.84 3.72 1.59
C ILE A 118 -16.66 2.98 2.93
N ILE A 119 -16.28 1.71 2.88
CA ILE A 119 -16.14 0.89 4.10
C ILE A 119 -14.99 1.43 4.98
N GLY A 120 -13.88 1.83 4.37
CA GLY A 120 -12.76 2.42 5.10
C GLY A 120 -13.17 3.69 5.85
N ILE A 121 -13.86 4.63 5.16
CA ILE A 121 -14.30 5.88 5.81
C ILE A 121 -15.30 5.61 6.96
N LEU A 122 -16.21 4.67 6.77
CA LEU A 122 -17.30 4.44 7.73
C LEU A 122 -16.89 3.56 8.92
N PHE A 123 -15.97 2.61 8.71
CA PHE A 123 -15.73 1.53 9.68
C PHE A 123 -14.27 1.38 10.11
N ASN A 124 -13.37 2.27 9.67
CA ASN A 124 -11.94 2.14 9.97
C ASN A 124 -11.66 1.97 11.47
N ASP A 125 -12.24 2.83 12.31
CA ASP A 125 -12.01 2.83 13.76
C ASP A 125 -12.47 1.51 14.41
N VAL A 126 -13.60 1.00 13.95
CA VAL A 126 -14.14 -0.30 14.43
C VAL A 126 -13.22 -1.44 13.99
N ILE A 127 -12.82 -1.43 12.72
CA ILE A 127 -11.94 -2.46 12.16
C ILE A 127 -10.60 -2.48 12.94
N ASP A 128 -10.01 -1.31 13.14
CA ASP A 128 -8.73 -1.20 13.84
C ASP A 128 -8.84 -1.63 15.29
N SER A 129 -9.88 -1.20 16.01
CA SER A 129 -10.03 -1.52 17.43
C SER A 129 -10.27 -3.03 17.68
N VAL A 130 -10.93 -3.71 16.73
CA VAL A 130 -11.30 -5.12 16.89
C VAL A 130 -10.25 -6.05 16.27
N LEU A 131 -9.70 -5.69 15.10
CA LEU A 131 -8.89 -6.62 14.30
C LEU A 131 -7.38 -6.35 14.34
N SER A 132 -6.90 -5.22 14.92
CA SER A 132 -5.46 -4.91 14.96
C SER A 132 -4.74 -5.67 16.06
N THR A 133 -4.79 -6.99 16.00
CA THR A 133 -4.10 -7.86 16.95
C THR A 133 -3.05 -8.70 16.21
N PRO A 134 -1.92 -9.05 16.88
CA PRO A 134 -0.90 -9.91 16.25
C PRO A 134 -1.48 -11.24 15.74
N TYR A 135 -2.51 -11.77 16.41
CA TYR A 135 -3.13 -13.03 16.01
C TYR A 135 -3.89 -12.90 14.68
N VAL A 136 -4.62 -11.79 14.50
CA VAL A 136 -5.35 -11.51 13.25
C VAL A 136 -4.34 -11.31 12.11
N ILE A 137 -3.29 -10.52 12.36
CA ILE A 137 -2.23 -10.27 11.37
C ILE A 137 -1.59 -11.60 10.93
N ALA A 138 -1.21 -12.45 11.88
CA ALA A 138 -0.61 -13.75 11.58
C ALA A 138 -1.59 -14.65 10.80
N ALA A 139 -2.85 -14.69 11.23
CA ALA A 139 -3.89 -15.51 10.57
C ALA A 139 -4.14 -15.06 9.13
N THR A 140 -4.21 -13.75 8.88
CA THR A 140 -4.43 -13.21 7.52
C THR A 140 -3.21 -13.50 6.62
N LEU A 141 -2.00 -13.35 7.14
CA LEU A 141 -0.78 -13.67 6.37
C LEU A 141 -0.76 -15.14 5.96
N ILE A 142 -1.06 -16.05 6.90
CA ILE A 142 -1.13 -17.51 6.63
C ILE A 142 -2.24 -17.79 5.60
N LEU A 143 -3.44 -17.23 5.82
CA LEU A 143 -4.59 -17.44 4.93
C LEU A 143 -4.26 -17.02 3.50
N TYR A 144 -3.68 -15.82 3.31
CA TYR A 144 -3.33 -15.32 1.98
C TYR A 144 -2.22 -16.16 1.35
N GLY A 145 -1.24 -16.60 2.14
CA GLY A 145 -0.20 -17.52 1.67
C GLY A 145 -0.82 -18.82 1.12
N VAL A 146 -1.72 -19.44 1.89
CA VAL A 146 -2.43 -20.66 1.47
C VAL A 146 -3.27 -20.40 0.21
N LEU A 147 -4.01 -19.27 0.16
CA LEU A 147 -4.83 -18.93 -1.01
C LEU A 147 -3.98 -18.77 -2.28
N PHE A 148 -2.79 -18.17 -2.16
CA PHE A 148 -1.86 -18.06 -3.29
C PHE A 148 -1.34 -19.43 -3.74
N LEU A 149 -1.01 -20.32 -2.82
CA LEU A 149 -0.59 -21.71 -3.17
C LEU A 149 -1.72 -22.44 -3.90
N ILE A 150 -2.96 -22.33 -3.40
CA ILE A 150 -4.14 -22.93 -4.06
C ILE A 150 -4.34 -22.32 -5.45
N LEU A 151 -4.21 -21.00 -5.57
CA LEU A 151 -4.37 -20.31 -6.85
C LEU A 151 -3.32 -20.77 -7.86
N GLU A 152 -2.07 -20.89 -7.41
CA GLU A 152 -0.94 -21.28 -8.26
C GLU A 152 -1.06 -22.74 -8.73
N SER A 153 -1.59 -23.62 -7.87
CA SER A 153 -1.82 -25.02 -8.22
C SER A 153 -2.93 -25.20 -9.29
N ARG A 154 -3.81 -24.20 -9.43
CA ARG A 154 -4.91 -24.23 -10.41
C ARG A 154 -4.42 -23.72 -11.76
N ASN A 155 -4.18 -24.63 -12.70
CA ASN A 155 -3.72 -24.31 -14.06
C ASN A 155 -4.89 -23.92 -14.98
N LYS A 156 -5.70 -22.93 -14.57
CA LYS A 156 -6.83 -22.45 -15.37
C LYS A 156 -6.38 -21.43 -16.41
N GLN A 157 -6.86 -21.58 -17.63
CA GLN A 157 -6.60 -20.60 -18.69
C GLN A 157 -7.37 -19.30 -18.40
N PRO A 158 -6.68 -18.15 -18.43
CA PRO A 158 -7.36 -16.89 -18.18
C PRO A 158 -8.32 -16.49 -19.30
N LYS A 159 -9.46 -15.95 -18.92
CA LYS A 159 -10.48 -15.43 -19.85
C LYS A 159 -10.17 -13.99 -20.26
N VAL A 160 -9.57 -13.19 -19.36
CA VAL A 160 -9.26 -11.77 -19.56
C VAL A 160 -7.73 -11.65 -19.67
N LYS A 161 -7.25 -11.40 -20.88
CA LYS A 161 -5.82 -11.30 -21.18
C LYS A 161 -5.38 -9.86 -21.46
N LYS A 162 -6.33 -8.93 -21.65
CA LYS A 162 -6.07 -7.53 -21.97
C LYS A 162 -7.02 -6.63 -21.16
N PHE A 163 -6.61 -5.39 -20.88
CA PHE A 163 -7.42 -4.41 -20.17
C PHE A 163 -8.74 -4.06 -20.89
N SER A 164 -8.76 -4.17 -22.20
CA SER A 164 -9.98 -3.93 -22.99
C SER A 164 -11.07 -4.97 -22.69
N GLU A 165 -10.68 -6.16 -22.24
CA GLU A 165 -11.61 -7.25 -21.90
C GLU A 165 -12.10 -7.17 -20.44
N LEU A 166 -11.43 -6.38 -19.59
CA LEU A 166 -11.83 -6.15 -18.20
C LEU A 166 -13.09 -5.28 -18.21
N THR A 167 -14.19 -5.79 -17.66
CA THR A 167 -15.45 -5.04 -17.60
C THR A 167 -15.53 -4.19 -16.34
N TYR A 168 -16.44 -3.20 -16.30
CA TYR A 168 -16.72 -2.39 -15.11
C TYR A 168 -17.25 -3.27 -13.96
N GLN A 169 -18.05 -4.28 -14.28
CA GLN A 169 -18.55 -5.22 -13.28
C GLN A 169 -17.41 -6.00 -12.63
N MET A 170 -16.45 -6.48 -13.43
CA MET A 170 -15.26 -7.16 -12.89
C MET A 170 -14.42 -6.21 -12.04
N ALA A 171 -14.25 -4.96 -12.50
CA ALA A 171 -13.52 -3.93 -11.73
C ALA A 171 -14.19 -3.71 -10.36
N LEU A 172 -15.51 -3.57 -10.33
CA LEU A 172 -16.26 -3.42 -9.08
C LEU A 172 -16.07 -4.63 -8.16
N LEU A 173 -16.12 -5.86 -8.69
CA LEU A 173 -15.92 -7.07 -7.89
C LEU A 173 -14.48 -7.16 -7.34
N ILE A 174 -13.48 -6.70 -8.11
CA ILE A 174 -12.10 -6.59 -7.61
C ILE A 174 -12.05 -5.56 -6.47
N GLY A 175 -12.79 -4.47 -6.60
CA GLY A 175 -12.94 -3.47 -5.54
C GLY A 175 -13.59 -4.01 -4.28
N VAL A 176 -14.57 -4.90 -4.43
CA VAL A 176 -15.16 -5.61 -3.27
C VAL A 176 -14.10 -6.50 -2.61
N CYS A 177 -13.28 -7.20 -3.41
CA CYS A 177 -12.16 -7.98 -2.85
C CYS A 177 -11.15 -7.05 -2.13
N GLN A 178 -10.96 -5.82 -2.62
CA GLN A 178 -10.06 -4.84 -1.96
C GLN A 178 -10.54 -4.48 -0.54
N MET A 179 -11.84 -4.59 -0.24
CA MET A 179 -12.34 -4.35 1.12
C MET A 179 -11.68 -5.27 2.15
N LEU A 180 -11.26 -6.47 1.73
CA LEU A 180 -10.53 -7.39 2.62
C LEU A 180 -9.19 -6.82 3.07
N ALA A 181 -8.61 -5.88 2.31
CA ALA A 181 -7.36 -5.22 2.68
C ALA A 181 -7.51 -4.26 3.87
N LEU A 182 -8.75 -3.95 4.27
CA LEU A 182 -9.00 -3.19 5.50
C LEU A 182 -8.68 -4.01 6.76
N ILE A 183 -8.67 -5.35 6.62
CA ILE A 183 -8.31 -6.24 7.74
C ILE A 183 -6.78 -6.21 7.90
N PRO A 184 -6.26 -5.84 9.09
CA PRO A 184 -4.81 -5.76 9.29
C PRO A 184 -4.08 -7.06 8.97
N GLY A 185 -2.94 -6.93 8.30
CA GLY A 185 -2.15 -8.08 7.81
C GLY A 185 -2.52 -8.52 6.40
N THR A 186 -3.73 -8.21 5.93
CA THR A 186 -4.13 -8.51 4.56
C THR A 186 -3.36 -7.62 3.59
N SER A 187 -2.65 -8.24 2.67
CA SER A 187 -1.99 -7.51 1.59
C SER A 187 -3.03 -6.93 0.63
N ARG A 188 -3.04 -5.61 0.43
CA ARG A 188 -3.95 -4.96 -0.53
C ARG A 188 -3.74 -5.54 -1.93
N SER A 189 -2.47 -5.61 -2.39
CA SER A 189 -2.15 -6.23 -3.68
C SER A 189 -2.54 -7.72 -3.69
N GLY A 190 -2.36 -8.41 -2.55
CA GLY A 190 -2.78 -9.80 -2.40
C GLY A 190 -4.27 -9.98 -2.64
N ALA A 191 -5.10 -9.20 -1.97
CA ALA A 191 -6.57 -9.29 -2.08
C ALA A 191 -7.05 -8.98 -3.51
N THR A 192 -6.52 -7.92 -4.11
CA THR A 192 -6.94 -7.49 -5.45
C THR A 192 -6.45 -8.45 -6.55
N ILE A 193 -5.20 -8.94 -6.45
CA ILE A 193 -4.65 -9.91 -7.42
C ILE A 193 -5.41 -11.23 -7.34
N LEU A 194 -5.61 -11.78 -6.11
CA LEU A 194 -6.40 -13.00 -5.92
C LEU A 194 -7.80 -12.85 -6.50
N GLY A 195 -8.48 -11.76 -6.15
CA GLY A 195 -9.83 -11.47 -6.65
C GLY A 195 -9.87 -11.41 -8.17
N ALA A 196 -8.94 -10.68 -8.79
CA ALA A 196 -8.88 -10.54 -10.24
C ALA A 196 -8.63 -11.88 -10.94
N VAL A 197 -7.70 -12.71 -10.42
CA VAL A 197 -7.40 -14.02 -11.00
C VAL A 197 -8.59 -14.98 -10.82
N PHE A 198 -9.26 -14.97 -9.66
CA PHE A 198 -10.49 -15.77 -9.45
C PHE A 198 -11.58 -15.38 -10.43
N LEU A 199 -11.69 -14.11 -10.79
CA LEU A 199 -12.65 -13.62 -11.81
C LEU A 199 -12.23 -13.94 -13.23
N GLY A 200 -11.06 -14.57 -13.43
CA GLY A 200 -10.59 -15.03 -14.73
C GLY A 200 -9.58 -14.11 -15.42
N CYS A 201 -9.04 -13.12 -14.74
CA CYS A 201 -7.98 -12.28 -15.29
C CYS A 201 -6.65 -13.06 -15.34
N SER A 202 -5.84 -12.75 -16.34
CA SER A 202 -4.46 -13.24 -16.39
C SER A 202 -3.66 -12.61 -15.24
N ARG A 203 -2.60 -13.28 -14.78
CA ARG A 203 -1.71 -12.75 -13.73
C ARG A 203 -1.20 -11.35 -14.08
N PHE A 204 -0.89 -11.12 -15.35
CA PHE A 204 -0.41 -9.83 -15.84
C PHE A 204 -1.47 -8.74 -15.65
N VAL A 205 -2.71 -8.97 -16.12
CA VAL A 205 -3.81 -7.99 -15.99
C VAL A 205 -4.15 -7.76 -14.52
N ALA A 206 -4.17 -8.83 -13.70
CA ALA A 206 -4.46 -8.74 -12.27
C ALA A 206 -3.43 -7.89 -11.54
N ALA A 207 -2.13 -8.14 -11.78
CA ALA A 207 -1.04 -7.39 -11.13
C ALA A 207 -1.06 -5.92 -11.55
N GLU A 208 -1.10 -5.63 -12.86
CA GLU A 208 -1.13 -4.24 -13.35
C GLU A 208 -2.37 -3.48 -12.87
N PHE A 209 -3.55 -4.11 -12.88
CA PHE A 209 -4.77 -3.46 -12.40
C PHE A 209 -4.66 -3.16 -10.90
N SER A 210 -4.09 -4.08 -10.13
CA SER A 210 -3.80 -3.88 -8.70
C SER A 210 -2.87 -2.67 -8.49
N PHE A 211 -1.83 -2.52 -9.33
CA PHE A 211 -0.91 -1.36 -9.24
C PHE A 211 -1.65 -0.04 -9.51
N PHE A 212 -2.52 -0.01 -10.53
CA PHE A 212 -3.28 1.21 -10.85
C PHE A 212 -4.32 1.51 -9.77
N LEU A 213 -4.93 0.48 -9.18
CA LEU A 213 -5.90 0.63 -8.10
C LEU A 213 -5.23 1.14 -6.81
N ALA A 214 -3.93 0.88 -6.63
CA ALA A 214 -3.15 1.44 -5.52
C ALA A 214 -3.10 2.96 -5.56
N ILE A 215 -3.09 3.57 -6.75
CA ILE A 215 -2.92 5.02 -6.90
C ILE A 215 -4.00 5.79 -6.12
N PRO A 216 -5.30 5.67 -6.43
CA PRO A 216 -6.30 6.40 -5.66
C PRO A 216 -6.43 5.92 -4.22
N ALA A 217 -6.28 4.62 -3.96
CA ALA A 217 -6.40 4.08 -2.60
C ALA A 217 -5.34 4.67 -1.65
N MET A 218 -4.09 4.64 -2.06
CA MET A 218 -2.98 5.12 -1.22
C MET A 218 -2.87 6.64 -1.22
N LEU A 219 -3.15 7.32 -2.36
CA LEU A 219 -3.21 8.79 -2.40
C LEU A 219 -4.31 9.29 -1.46
N GLY A 220 -5.45 8.62 -1.42
CA GLY A 220 -6.54 8.96 -0.51
C GLY A 220 -6.11 8.79 0.95
N ALA A 221 -5.61 7.63 1.30
CA ALA A 221 -5.17 7.32 2.67
C ALA A 221 -4.01 8.24 3.11
N SER A 222 -2.98 8.38 2.28
CA SER A 222 -1.81 9.23 2.59
C SER A 222 -2.20 10.71 2.63
N GLY A 223 -3.05 11.15 1.70
CA GLY A 223 -3.52 12.53 1.65
C GLY A 223 -4.28 12.94 2.90
N VAL A 224 -5.17 12.06 3.38
CA VAL A 224 -5.92 12.30 4.62
C VAL A 224 -4.95 12.37 5.81
N LYS A 225 -4.00 11.47 5.93
CA LYS A 225 -3.02 11.47 7.04
C LYS A 225 -2.16 12.74 7.03
N ILE A 226 -1.65 13.12 5.86
CA ILE A 226 -0.84 14.34 5.72
C ILE A 226 -1.70 15.58 6.09
N LEU A 227 -2.95 15.62 5.62
CA LEU A 227 -3.85 16.73 5.92
C LEU A 227 -4.12 16.86 7.43
N ILE A 228 -4.42 15.73 8.09
CA ILE A 228 -4.63 15.70 9.55
C ILE A 228 -3.37 16.19 10.26
N PHE A 229 -2.20 15.69 9.90
CA PHE A 229 -0.92 16.10 10.48
C PHE A 229 -0.70 17.61 10.36
N LEU A 230 -1.00 18.19 9.19
CA LEU A 230 -0.84 19.64 8.96
C LEU A 230 -1.87 20.46 9.78
N VAL A 231 -3.10 19.98 9.86
CA VAL A 231 -4.18 20.68 10.60
C VAL A 231 -3.92 20.65 12.12
N GLU A 232 -3.35 19.57 12.63
CA GLU A 232 -3.01 19.42 14.06
C GLU A 232 -1.73 20.17 14.45
N GLY A 233 -1.17 20.97 13.56
CA GLY A 233 -0.02 21.85 13.84
C GLY A 233 1.35 21.20 13.68
N GLY A 234 1.43 20.11 12.97
CA GLY A 234 2.70 19.41 12.69
C GLY A 234 3.38 18.80 13.92
N GLY A 235 2.67 18.68 15.02
CA GLY A 235 3.17 18.01 16.23
C GLY A 235 2.87 16.50 16.18
N PHE A 236 3.79 15.71 16.68
CA PHE A 236 3.59 14.25 16.80
C PHE A 236 2.75 13.90 18.05
N SER A 237 1.80 14.76 18.43
CA SER A 237 0.99 14.56 19.63
C SER A 237 -0.49 14.70 19.31
N GLY A 238 -1.18 13.58 19.22
CA GLY A 238 -2.63 13.53 19.03
C GLY A 238 -3.14 12.14 18.82
N PRO A 239 -4.40 11.87 19.16
CA PRO A 239 -5.05 10.57 19.04
C PRO A 239 -5.22 10.04 17.62
N UNK A 240 -4.78 10.72 16.88
CA UNK A 240 -4.91 10.40 15.51
C UNK A 240 -3.94 9.38 14.92
N UNK A 241 -3.23 9.13 15.66
CA UNK A 241 -2.28 8.22 15.21
C UNK A 241 -2.85 6.84 15.10
N UNK A 242 -3.65 6.80 15.70
CA UNK A 242 -4.30 5.57 15.68
C UNK A 242 -5.25 5.43 14.50
N VAL A 243 -5.65 6.38 13.88
CA VAL A 243 -6.81 6.27 12.98
C VAL A 243 -6.47 5.60 11.65
N PHE A 244 -5.23 5.40 11.26
CA PHE A 244 -4.92 4.87 9.91
C PHE A 244 -3.69 3.96 9.87
N CYS A 245 -3.74 2.82 10.53
CA CYS A 245 -2.77 1.73 10.28
C CYS A 245 -3.22 0.89 9.08
N TRP A 246 -2.98 1.38 7.86
CA TRP A 246 -3.22 0.64 6.60
C TRP A 246 -1.94 -0.02 6.11
#